data_8cbf987ebafb1f02e45cb1d3d0a7df5a
#
_entry.id   8cbf987ebafb1f02e45cb1d3d0a7df5a
#
_cell.length_a   1.000
_cell.length_b   1.000
_cell.length_c   1.000
_cell.angle_alpha   90.00
_cell.angle_beta   90.00
_cell.angle_gamma   90.00
#
_symmetry.space_group_name_H-M   'P 1'
#
loop_
_entity.id
_entity.type
_entity.pdbx_description
1 polymer ?
#
loop_
_entity_poly.entity_id
_entity_poly.type
_entity_poly.pdbx_seq_one_letter_code
_entity_poly.pdbx_strand_id
1 'polypeptide(L)'
;MYNEKFNSIRPREYDGSHIVFNGMNPEIELREHQKNAVAHILYGGNTLLAHAVGAGKTFEMVAAAMESKRLGLCNKSLFVVPNHLTEQWAAEFLQLYPAANILVATKRDFETKNRKKFCGRIATGDYDAVIIGHSQFEKIPMSIERQRAILEQQLEELTDGIMDLKRNRGENFSIKQLEKSKKSVKQKLERTKKKPSVNFSLRVSTATLRPQETSLYL
;
A
#
# COMPACT_ATOMS: atom_id res chain seq x y z
N MET A 1 -33.52 21.93 -2.56
CA MET A 1 -33.18 21.74 -1.12
C MET A 1 -32.38 20.43 -0.85
N TYR A 2 -32.82 19.22 -1.28
CA TYR A 2 -32.01 17.98 -1.12
C TYR A 2 -30.75 17.99 -2.00
N ASN A 3 -30.86 18.33 -3.29
CA ASN A 3 -29.75 18.43 -4.22
C ASN A 3 -28.73 19.52 -3.85
N GLU A 4 -29.16 20.63 -3.29
CA GLU A 4 -28.26 21.72 -2.84
C GLU A 4 -27.45 21.32 -1.61
N LYS A 5 -28.01 20.49 -0.70
CA LYS A 5 -27.33 20.06 0.53
C LYS A 5 -26.49 18.80 0.39
N PHE A 6 -26.86 17.87 -0.51
CA PHE A 6 -26.24 16.56 -0.61
C PHE A 6 -25.53 16.29 -1.94
N ASN A 7 -25.87 17.00 -3.02
CA ASN A 7 -25.22 16.90 -4.33
C ASN A 7 -24.35 18.12 -4.67
N SER A 8 -24.02 18.95 -3.69
CA SER A 8 -23.14 20.11 -3.88
C SER A 8 -21.66 19.75 -3.97
N ILE A 9 -21.27 18.54 -3.61
CA ILE A 9 -19.89 18.07 -3.69
C ILE A 9 -19.65 17.51 -5.10
N ARG A 10 -19.00 18.31 -5.95
CA ARG A 10 -18.52 17.83 -7.24
C ARG A 10 -17.27 16.99 -7.03
N PRO A 11 -17.24 15.70 -7.45
CA PRO A 11 -16.03 14.90 -7.42
C PRO A 11 -14.92 15.61 -8.21
N ARG A 12 -13.70 15.54 -7.73
CA ARG A 12 -12.55 16.02 -8.49
C ARG A 12 -12.39 15.17 -9.74
N GLU A 13 -12.33 15.81 -10.89
CA GLU A 13 -11.97 15.19 -12.15
C GLU A 13 -10.48 15.42 -12.41
N TYR A 14 -9.80 14.38 -12.83
CA TYR A 14 -8.38 14.44 -13.15
C TYR A 14 -8.19 14.19 -14.65
N ASP A 15 -7.57 15.13 -15.33
CA ASP A 15 -7.21 15.01 -16.74
C ASP A 15 -5.73 14.65 -16.87
N GLY A 16 -5.46 13.48 -17.43
CA GLY A 16 -4.12 12.96 -17.68
C GLY A 16 -3.65 13.13 -19.13
N SER A 17 -4.40 13.85 -19.98
CA SER A 17 -4.09 14.02 -21.41
C SER A 17 -2.73 14.67 -21.65
N HIS A 18 -2.29 15.54 -20.74
CA HIS A 18 -1.02 16.27 -20.81
C HIS A 18 0.20 15.42 -20.35
N ILE A 19 -0.01 14.23 -19.79
CA ILE A 19 1.09 13.41 -19.26
C ILE A 19 1.81 12.71 -20.40
N VAL A 20 3.12 12.90 -20.49
CA VAL A 20 3.99 12.22 -21.45
C VAL A 20 4.76 11.13 -20.72
N PHE A 21 4.54 9.87 -21.10
CA PHE A 21 5.13 8.70 -20.48
C PHE A 21 6.50 8.39 -21.09
N ASN A 22 7.56 8.98 -20.53
CA ASN A 22 8.91 8.78 -21.01
C ASN A 22 9.44 7.37 -20.71
N GLY A 23 10.05 6.74 -21.72
CA GLY A 23 10.60 5.37 -21.60
C GLY A 23 9.58 4.25 -21.69
N MET A 24 8.30 4.58 -21.87
CA MET A 24 7.25 3.60 -22.17
C MET A 24 7.44 3.04 -23.57
N ASN A 25 7.03 1.78 -23.77
CA ASN A 25 7.04 1.13 -25.08
C ASN A 25 6.19 1.93 -26.08
N PRO A 26 6.77 2.41 -27.20
CA PRO A 26 6.06 3.24 -28.16
C PRO A 26 4.94 2.52 -28.92
N GLU A 27 4.94 1.17 -28.91
CA GLU A 27 3.88 0.37 -29.53
C GLU A 27 2.60 0.29 -28.66
N ILE A 28 2.69 0.74 -27.39
CA ILE A 28 1.57 0.70 -26.46
C ILE A 28 1.08 2.12 -26.18
N GLU A 29 -0.19 2.36 -26.44
CA GLU A 29 -0.84 3.61 -26.09
C GLU A 29 -1.81 3.39 -24.91
N LEU A 30 -1.67 4.22 -23.87
CA LEU A 30 -2.61 4.23 -22.75
C LEU A 30 -3.92 4.91 -23.17
N ARG A 31 -5.03 4.29 -22.81
CA ARG A 31 -6.37 4.86 -23.05
C ARG A 31 -6.60 6.08 -22.16
N GLU A 32 -7.54 6.93 -22.53
CA GLU A 32 -7.88 8.16 -21.81
C GLU A 32 -8.15 7.90 -20.32
N HIS A 33 -9.00 6.93 -19.99
CA HIS A 33 -9.28 6.60 -18.59
C HIS A 33 -8.04 6.14 -17.79
N GLN A 34 -7.07 5.49 -18.46
CA GLN A 34 -5.81 5.09 -17.83
C GLN A 34 -4.91 6.31 -17.56
N LYS A 35 -4.83 7.24 -18.52
CA LYS A 35 -4.11 8.51 -18.33
C LYS A 35 -4.72 9.32 -17.20
N ASN A 36 -6.05 9.37 -17.11
CA ASN A 36 -6.79 10.06 -16.04
C ASN A 36 -6.58 9.38 -14.67
N ALA A 37 -6.51 8.03 -14.62
CA ALA A 37 -6.17 7.29 -13.41
C ALA A 37 -4.75 7.60 -12.94
N VAL A 38 -3.78 7.68 -13.84
CA VAL A 38 -2.40 8.09 -13.51
C VAL A 38 -2.37 9.51 -12.96
N ALA A 39 -3.08 10.46 -13.58
CA ALA A 39 -3.20 11.82 -13.06
C ALA A 39 -3.81 11.83 -11.65
N HIS A 40 -4.84 11.02 -11.41
CA HIS A 40 -5.45 10.89 -10.07
C HIS A 40 -4.44 10.38 -9.04
N ILE A 41 -3.63 9.38 -9.37
CA ILE A 41 -2.57 8.86 -8.48
C ILE A 41 -1.53 9.94 -8.18
N LEU A 42 -1.09 10.67 -9.19
CA LEU A 42 -0.02 11.67 -9.04
C LEU A 42 -0.46 12.91 -8.23
N TYR A 43 -1.69 13.35 -8.42
CA TYR A 43 -2.19 14.61 -7.84
C TYR A 43 -3.15 14.42 -6.67
N GLY A 44 -3.80 13.26 -6.58
CA GLY A 44 -4.81 12.95 -5.56
C GLY A 44 -4.27 12.32 -4.28
N GLY A 45 -3.06 11.77 -4.31
CA GLY A 45 -2.50 11.01 -3.19
C GLY A 45 -3.03 9.57 -3.15
N ASN A 46 -3.50 9.11 -1.99
CA ASN A 46 -4.04 7.75 -1.85
C ASN A 46 -5.25 7.56 -2.76
N THR A 47 -5.16 6.60 -3.67
CA THR A 47 -6.15 6.41 -4.75
C THR A 47 -6.67 4.99 -4.76
N LEU A 48 -7.98 4.84 -4.93
CA LEU A 48 -8.66 3.58 -5.17
C LEU A 48 -9.02 3.46 -6.66
N LEU A 49 -8.40 2.50 -7.36
CA LEU A 49 -8.72 2.21 -8.77
C LEU A 49 -9.83 1.14 -8.83
N ALA A 50 -11.08 1.57 -8.84
CA ALA A 50 -12.27 0.72 -8.89
C ALA A 50 -12.74 0.41 -10.32
N HIS A 51 -11.83 0.41 -11.30
CA HIS A 51 -12.14 0.09 -12.68
C HIS A 51 -12.56 -1.38 -12.86
N ALA A 52 -13.39 -1.66 -13.85
CA ALA A 52 -13.82 -3.01 -14.21
C ALA A 52 -12.64 -3.95 -14.50
N VAL A 53 -12.86 -5.25 -14.39
CA VAL A 53 -11.86 -6.25 -14.79
C VAL A 53 -11.56 -6.09 -16.28
N GLY A 54 -10.28 -6.13 -16.66
CA GLY A 54 -9.85 -5.91 -18.04
C GLY A 54 -9.65 -4.46 -18.47
N ALA A 55 -9.89 -3.47 -17.59
CA ALA A 55 -9.63 -2.05 -17.89
C ALA A 55 -8.14 -1.70 -18.00
N GLY A 56 -7.23 -2.62 -17.67
CA GLY A 56 -5.78 -2.40 -17.75
C GLY A 56 -5.19 -1.72 -16.50
N LYS A 57 -5.75 -1.98 -15.32
CA LYS A 57 -5.26 -1.41 -14.04
C LYS A 57 -3.77 -1.63 -13.78
N THR A 58 -3.20 -2.76 -14.22
CA THR A 58 -1.77 -3.01 -14.12
C THR A 58 -0.96 -1.92 -14.83
N PHE A 59 -1.38 -1.55 -16.03
CA PHE A 59 -0.70 -0.51 -16.80
C PHE A 59 -0.87 0.88 -16.16
N GLU A 60 -2.04 1.18 -15.58
CA GLU A 60 -2.28 2.42 -14.83
C GLU A 60 -1.28 2.54 -13.67
N MET A 61 -1.13 1.47 -12.89
CA MET A 61 -0.23 1.46 -11.74
C MET A 61 1.25 1.51 -12.12
N VAL A 62 1.63 0.74 -13.14
CA VAL A 62 3.01 0.73 -13.63
C VAL A 62 3.39 2.10 -14.19
N ALA A 63 2.53 2.70 -15.02
CA ALA A 63 2.76 4.03 -15.57
C ALA A 63 2.82 5.09 -14.47
N ALA A 64 1.92 5.06 -13.48
CA ALA A 64 1.94 5.97 -12.35
C ALA A 64 3.21 5.83 -11.50
N ALA A 65 3.70 4.60 -11.28
CA ALA A 65 4.92 4.34 -10.53
C ALA A 65 6.15 4.90 -11.24
N MET A 66 6.27 4.66 -12.55
CA MET A 66 7.39 5.16 -13.36
C MET A 66 7.37 6.68 -13.45
N GLU A 67 6.19 7.27 -13.62
CA GLU A 67 6.03 8.72 -13.66
C GLU A 67 6.29 9.36 -12.30
N SER A 68 5.87 8.74 -11.20
CA SER A 68 6.20 9.17 -9.84
C SER A 68 7.72 9.17 -9.60
N LYS A 69 8.45 8.16 -10.10
CA LYS A 69 9.91 8.12 -10.03
C LYS A 69 10.52 9.22 -10.88
N ARG A 70 10.05 9.42 -12.11
CA ARG A 70 10.54 10.47 -13.01
C ARG A 70 10.37 11.87 -12.41
N LEU A 71 9.25 12.11 -11.74
CA LEU A 71 8.94 13.38 -11.06
C LEU A 71 9.67 13.54 -9.71
N GLY A 72 10.43 12.53 -9.26
CA GLY A 72 11.13 12.56 -7.98
C GLY A 72 10.22 12.42 -6.76
N LEU A 73 8.95 12.00 -6.94
CA LEU A 73 8.00 11.78 -5.85
C LEU A 73 8.34 10.51 -5.05
N CYS A 74 8.98 9.54 -5.70
CA CYS A 74 9.50 8.34 -5.07
C CYS A 74 10.81 7.89 -5.72
N ASN A 75 11.63 7.15 -4.97
CA ASN A 75 12.87 6.58 -5.51
C ASN A 75 12.64 5.20 -6.12
N LYS A 76 11.72 4.43 -5.57
CA LYS A 76 11.32 3.10 -6.05
C LYS A 76 9.92 2.77 -5.57
N SER A 77 9.17 2.02 -6.38
CA SER A 77 7.80 1.61 -6.08
C SER A 77 7.77 0.16 -5.58
N LEU A 78 6.83 -0.14 -4.66
CA LEU A 78 6.61 -1.49 -4.16
C LEU A 78 5.22 -1.97 -4.57
N PHE A 79 5.17 -3.03 -5.36
CA PHE A 79 3.93 -3.68 -5.77
C PHE A 79 3.70 -4.92 -4.91
N VAL A 80 2.60 -4.93 -4.17
CA VAL A 80 2.18 -6.09 -3.36
C VAL A 80 1.00 -6.74 -4.07
N VAL A 81 1.23 -7.92 -4.63
CA VAL A 81 0.28 -8.60 -5.51
C VAL A 81 -0.04 -10.01 -5.00
N PRO A 82 -1.14 -10.65 -5.44
CA PRO A 82 -1.37 -12.07 -5.16
C PRO A 82 -0.18 -12.92 -5.60
N ASN A 83 0.19 -13.93 -4.80
CA ASN A 83 1.42 -14.69 -5.01
C ASN A 83 1.53 -15.35 -6.39
N HIS A 84 0.40 -15.74 -6.97
CA HIS A 84 0.35 -16.39 -8.29
C HIS A 84 0.47 -15.41 -9.45
N LEU A 85 0.36 -14.10 -9.21
CA LEU A 85 0.42 -13.06 -10.23
C LEU A 85 1.78 -12.35 -10.32
N THR A 86 2.74 -12.68 -9.45
CA THR A 86 4.02 -11.97 -9.39
C THR A 86 4.81 -12.01 -10.71
N GLU A 87 4.82 -13.16 -11.38
CA GLU A 87 5.51 -13.32 -12.67
C GLU A 87 4.76 -12.61 -13.80
N GLN A 88 3.43 -12.71 -13.82
CA GLN A 88 2.61 -11.99 -14.80
C GLN A 88 2.80 -10.47 -14.66
N TRP A 89 2.79 -9.94 -13.44
CA TRP A 89 3.04 -8.53 -13.17
C TRP A 89 4.42 -8.08 -13.66
N ALA A 90 5.44 -8.90 -13.47
CA ALA A 90 6.78 -8.62 -13.97
C ALA A 90 6.81 -8.57 -15.50
N ALA A 91 6.14 -9.51 -16.17
CA ALA A 91 6.05 -9.53 -17.62
C ALA A 91 5.30 -8.31 -18.17
N GLU A 92 4.15 -7.97 -17.59
CA GLU A 92 3.36 -6.78 -17.99
C GLU A 92 4.12 -5.48 -17.71
N PHE A 93 4.89 -5.42 -16.61
CA PHE A 93 5.75 -4.28 -16.31
C PHE A 93 6.81 -4.06 -17.39
N LEU A 94 7.56 -5.12 -17.74
CA LEU A 94 8.61 -5.06 -18.77
C LEU A 94 8.04 -4.91 -20.17
N GLN A 95 6.82 -5.35 -20.42
CA GLN A 95 6.12 -5.08 -21.67
C GLN A 95 5.86 -3.59 -21.86
N LEU A 96 5.43 -2.91 -20.77
CA LEU A 96 5.14 -1.48 -20.81
C LEU A 96 6.41 -0.62 -20.72
N TYR A 97 7.40 -1.01 -19.89
CA TYR A 97 8.69 -0.35 -19.74
C TYR A 97 9.84 -1.34 -19.91
N PRO A 98 10.29 -1.62 -21.14
CA PRO A 98 11.31 -2.64 -21.41
C PRO A 98 12.67 -2.37 -20.79
N ALA A 99 13.02 -1.09 -20.55
CA ALA A 99 14.28 -0.70 -19.93
C ALA A 99 14.24 -0.64 -18.38
N ALA A 100 13.10 -0.96 -17.77
CA ALA A 100 12.95 -0.85 -16.31
C ALA A 100 13.77 -1.92 -15.57
N ASN A 101 14.42 -1.50 -14.49
CA ASN A 101 15.14 -2.38 -13.57
C ASN A 101 14.21 -2.80 -12.44
N ILE A 102 13.61 -3.99 -12.50
CA ILE A 102 12.67 -4.50 -11.53
C ILE A 102 13.25 -5.64 -10.69
N LEU A 103 12.87 -5.71 -9.42
CA LEU A 103 13.18 -6.82 -8.52
C LEU A 103 11.92 -7.62 -8.22
N VAL A 104 11.87 -8.88 -8.64
CA VAL A 104 10.75 -9.79 -8.35
C VAL A 104 11.13 -10.69 -7.19
N ALA A 105 10.30 -10.68 -6.15
CA ALA A 105 10.52 -11.53 -4.98
C ALA A 105 10.15 -12.99 -5.25
N THR A 106 11.06 -13.89 -4.90
CA THR A 106 10.83 -15.33 -4.98
C THR A 106 10.54 -15.93 -3.60
N LYS A 107 10.00 -17.16 -3.56
CA LYS A 107 9.78 -17.87 -2.29
C LYS A 107 11.07 -18.06 -1.50
N ARG A 108 12.21 -18.28 -2.19
CA ARG A 108 13.54 -18.47 -1.59
C ARG A 108 14.07 -17.21 -0.90
N ASP A 109 13.75 -16.03 -1.42
CA ASP A 109 14.18 -14.76 -0.84
C ASP A 109 13.57 -14.52 0.56
N PHE A 110 12.40 -15.12 0.83
CA PHE A 110 11.69 -15.00 2.11
C PHE A 110 11.89 -16.17 3.08
N GLU A 111 12.79 -17.08 2.78
CA GLU A 111 13.29 -18.04 3.77
C GLU A 111 14.00 -17.30 4.90
N THR A 112 13.96 -17.86 6.11
CA THR A 112 14.49 -17.20 7.31
C THR A 112 15.94 -16.74 7.16
N LYS A 113 16.75 -17.50 6.43
CA LYS A 113 18.17 -17.21 6.18
C LYS A 113 18.38 -16.05 5.20
N ASN A 114 17.51 -15.93 4.18
CA ASN A 114 17.68 -15.02 3.05
C ASN A 114 16.95 -13.69 3.24
N ARG A 115 15.91 -13.65 4.09
CA ARG A 115 15.03 -12.48 4.27
C ARG A 115 15.78 -11.18 4.57
N LYS A 116 16.74 -11.21 5.50
CA LYS A 116 17.54 -10.02 5.84
C LYS A 116 18.35 -9.52 4.63
N LYS A 117 18.94 -10.46 3.86
CA LYS A 117 19.71 -10.14 2.65
C LYS A 117 18.81 -9.55 1.57
N PHE A 118 17.63 -10.12 1.37
CA PHE A 118 16.64 -9.60 0.40
C PHE A 118 16.14 -8.20 0.79
N CYS A 119 15.79 -7.98 2.05
CA CYS A 119 15.44 -6.65 2.54
C CYS A 119 16.59 -5.64 2.37
N GLY A 120 17.84 -6.06 2.58
CA GLY A 120 19.01 -5.25 2.29
C GLY A 120 19.11 -4.88 0.81
N ARG A 121 18.89 -5.83 -0.11
CA ARG A 121 18.85 -5.57 -1.56
C ARG A 121 17.76 -4.56 -1.94
N ILE A 122 16.56 -4.67 -1.36
CA ILE A 122 15.50 -3.68 -1.57
C ILE A 122 15.95 -2.29 -1.12
N ALA A 123 16.61 -2.20 0.05
CA ALA A 123 17.01 -0.93 0.63
C ALA A 123 18.13 -0.25 -0.17
N THR A 124 19.14 -1.01 -0.60
CA THR A 124 20.38 -0.47 -1.19
C THR A 124 20.42 -0.55 -2.72
N GLY A 125 19.62 -1.44 -3.35
CA GLY A 125 19.62 -1.60 -4.79
C GLY A 125 18.91 -0.46 -5.49
N ASP A 126 19.39 -0.10 -6.68
CA ASP A 126 18.75 0.88 -7.55
C ASP A 126 17.76 0.18 -8.49
N TYR A 127 16.54 0.00 -7.98
CA TYR A 127 15.43 -0.58 -8.72
C TYR A 127 14.37 0.48 -9.00
N ASP A 128 13.70 0.36 -10.14
CA ASP A 128 12.51 1.16 -10.45
C ASP A 128 11.31 0.67 -9.66
N ALA A 129 11.21 -0.65 -9.55
CA ALA A 129 10.13 -1.29 -8.82
C ALA A 129 10.54 -2.59 -8.16
N VAL A 130 9.84 -2.95 -7.09
CA VAL A 130 9.94 -4.24 -6.40
C VAL A 130 8.56 -4.89 -6.39
N ILE A 131 8.46 -6.13 -6.90
CA ILE A 131 7.20 -6.88 -6.94
C ILE A 131 7.27 -8.00 -5.92
N ILE A 132 6.33 -8.02 -4.98
CA ILE A 132 6.28 -8.96 -3.85
C ILE A 132 4.90 -9.58 -3.73
N GLY A 133 4.82 -10.88 -3.46
CA GLY A 133 3.57 -11.53 -3.13
C GLY A 133 3.06 -11.19 -1.72
N HIS A 134 1.73 -11.19 -1.50
CA HIS A 134 1.10 -10.86 -0.21
C HIS A 134 1.72 -11.63 0.96
N SER A 135 1.82 -12.97 0.86
CA SER A 135 2.37 -13.79 1.93
C SER A 135 3.86 -13.56 2.21
N GLN A 136 4.57 -12.96 1.27
CA GLN A 136 5.97 -12.58 1.41
C GLN A 136 6.07 -11.21 2.08
N PHE A 137 5.20 -10.27 1.68
CA PHE A 137 5.12 -8.94 2.27
C PHE A 137 4.81 -8.99 3.77
N GLU A 138 3.87 -9.84 4.20
CA GLU A 138 3.54 -10.06 5.62
C GLU A 138 4.74 -10.51 6.47
N LYS A 139 5.76 -11.12 5.85
CA LYS A 139 6.98 -11.56 6.53
C LYS A 139 8.02 -10.45 6.69
N ILE A 140 7.84 -9.29 6.08
CA ILE A 140 8.75 -8.15 6.26
C ILE A 140 8.54 -7.59 7.66
N PRO A 141 9.58 -7.55 8.51
CA PRO A 141 9.43 -7.04 9.86
C PRO A 141 9.15 -5.53 9.82
N MET A 142 8.07 -5.13 10.46
CA MET A 142 7.79 -3.71 10.72
C MET A 142 8.79 -3.17 11.76
N SER A 143 9.21 -1.91 11.65
CA SER A 143 10.08 -1.30 12.65
C SER A 143 9.40 -1.33 14.03
N ILE A 144 10.19 -1.55 15.08
CA ILE A 144 9.70 -1.65 16.46
C ILE A 144 9.00 -0.34 16.86
N GLU A 145 9.53 0.79 16.44
CA GLU A 145 8.97 2.13 16.70
C GLU A 145 7.56 2.26 16.08
N ARG A 146 7.41 1.83 14.83
CA ARG A 146 6.10 1.86 14.16
C ARG A 146 5.11 0.86 14.80
N GLN A 147 5.59 -0.33 15.22
CA GLN A 147 4.76 -1.27 15.97
C GLN A 147 4.28 -0.67 17.29
N ARG A 148 5.16 0.04 18.00
CA ARG A 148 4.81 0.74 19.26
C ARG A 148 3.78 1.82 19.02
N ALA A 149 4.01 2.70 18.03
CA ALA A 149 3.08 3.78 17.70
C ALA A 149 1.67 3.26 17.37
N ILE A 150 1.56 2.19 16.57
CA ILE A 150 0.27 1.56 16.26
C ILE A 150 -0.39 0.98 17.52
N LEU A 151 0.37 0.30 18.39
CA LEU A 151 -0.18 -0.27 19.61
C LEU A 151 -0.60 0.81 20.61
N GLU A 152 0.12 1.92 20.67
CA GLU A 152 -0.23 3.09 21.50
C GLU A 152 -1.50 3.76 21.00
N GLN A 153 -1.63 3.97 19.70
CA GLN A 153 -2.86 4.49 19.10
C GLN A 153 -4.06 3.56 19.36
N GLN A 154 -3.90 2.25 19.14
CA GLN A 154 -4.97 1.28 19.45
C GLN A 154 -5.36 1.29 20.95
N LEU A 155 -4.40 1.51 21.84
CA LEU A 155 -4.66 1.59 23.28
C LEU A 155 -5.48 2.85 23.61
N GLU A 156 -5.19 3.98 22.97
CA GLU A 156 -5.91 5.23 23.10
C GLU A 156 -7.35 5.09 22.60
N GLU A 157 -7.54 4.61 21.37
CA GLU A 157 -8.86 4.36 20.75
C GLU A 157 -9.74 3.43 21.62
N LEU A 158 -9.15 2.33 22.16
CA LEU A 158 -9.87 1.43 23.05
C LEU A 158 -10.22 2.09 24.39
N THR A 159 -9.36 3.00 24.87
CA THR A 159 -9.60 3.72 26.13
C THR A 159 -10.74 4.70 25.97
N ASP A 160 -10.75 5.46 24.89
CA ASP A 160 -11.80 6.43 24.56
C ASP A 160 -13.14 5.71 24.32
N GLY A 161 -13.14 4.63 23.55
CA GLY A 161 -14.34 3.82 23.34
C GLY A 161 -14.92 3.22 24.65
N ILE A 162 -14.08 2.82 25.62
CA ILE A 162 -14.53 2.37 26.94
C ILE A 162 -15.13 3.54 27.74
N MET A 163 -14.53 4.73 27.68
CA MET A 163 -15.02 5.91 28.36
C MET A 163 -16.39 6.34 27.83
N ASP A 164 -16.54 6.35 26.51
CA ASP A 164 -17.79 6.70 25.84
C ASP A 164 -18.92 5.73 26.17
N LEU A 165 -18.64 4.41 26.16
CA LEU A 165 -19.64 3.42 26.55
C LEU A 165 -20.03 3.53 28.01
N LYS A 166 -19.08 3.82 28.91
CA LYS A 166 -19.40 4.06 30.34
C LYS A 166 -20.24 5.31 30.54
N ARG A 167 -19.96 6.39 29.78
CA ARG A 167 -20.73 7.65 29.83
C ARG A 167 -22.16 7.45 29.30
N ASN A 168 -22.33 6.69 28.24
CA ASN A 168 -23.60 6.46 27.57
C ASN A 168 -24.39 5.25 28.15
N ARG A 169 -24.01 4.74 29.32
CA ARG A 169 -24.63 3.54 29.94
C ARG A 169 -24.72 2.34 29.02
N GLY A 170 -23.69 2.14 28.19
CA GLY A 170 -23.57 0.99 27.26
C GLY A 170 -23.60 -0.35 27.98
N GLU A 171 -23.87 -1.41 27.22
CA GLU A 171 -23.96 -2.78 27.76
C GLU A 171 -22.65 -3.22 28.45
N ASN A 172 -22.78 -3.72 29.68
CA ASN A 172 -21.65 -4.22 30.47
C ASN A 172 -20.82 -5.32 29.77
N PHE A 173 -21.45 -6.08 28.87
CA PHE A 173 -20.77 -7.11 28.09
C PHE A 173 -19.76 -6.49 27.11
N SER A 174 -20.17 -5.46 26.37
CA SER A 174 -19.32 -4.74 25.41
C SER A 174 -18.15 -4.07 26.11
N ILE A 175 -18.37 -3.48 27.28
CA ILE A 175 -17.31 -2.86 28.10
C ILE A 175 -16.27 -3.90 28.53
N LYS A 176 -16.70 -5.07 29.04
CA LYS A 176 -15.79 -6.15 29.43
C LYS A 176 -14.96 -6.69 28.26
N GLN A 177 -15.57 -6.78 27.09
CA GLN A 177 -14.87 -7.22 25.87
C GLN A 177 -13.79 -6.25 25.46
N LEU A 178 -14.07 -4.94 25.46
CA LEU A 178 -13.09 -3.90 25.18
C LEU A 178 -11.97 -3.84 26.23
N GLU A 179 -12.29 -4.00 27.52
CA GLU A 179 -11.29 -4.07 28.59
C GLU A 179 -10.35 -5.27 28.42
N LYS A 180 -10.86 -6.43 27.98
CA LYS A 180 -10.05 -7.61 27.63
C LYS A 180 -9.13 -7.32 26.46
N SER A 181 -9.63 -6.68 25.40
CA SER A 181 -8.84 -6.25 24.24
C SER A 181 -7.76 -5.25 24.63
N LYS A 182 -8.09 -4.24 25.44
CA LYS A 182 -7.15 -3.26 25.99
C LYS A 182 -6.02 -3.93 26.78
N LYS A 183 -6.33 -4.92 27.62
CA LYS A 183 -5.32 -5.68 28.36
C LYS A 183 -4.38 -6.45 27.42
N SER A 184 -4.92 -7.07 26.36
CA SER A 184 -4.13 -7.78 25.35
C SER A 184 -3.18 -6.84 24.59
N VAL A 185 -3.67 -5.68 24.14
CA VAL A 185 -2.85 -4.67 23.45
C VAL A 185 -1.75 -4.14 24.37
N LYS A 186 -2.07 -3.84 25.64
CA LYS A 186 -1.08 -3.40 26.63
C LYS A 186 0.04 -4.43 26.84
N GLN A 187 -0.31 -5.72 26.93
CA GLN A 187 0.69 -6.78 27.06
C GLN A 187 1.59 -6.88 25.81
N LYS A 188 1.03 -6.71 24.60
CA LYS A 188 1.81 -6.68 23.36
C LYS A 188 2.77 -5.49 23.34
N LEU A 189 2.32 -4.31 23.78
CA LEU A 189 3.15 -3.11 23.86
C LEU A 189 4.33 -3.31 24.83
N GLU A 190 4.11 -3.85 26.01
CA GLU A 190 5.17 -4.16 27.00
C GLU A 190 6.20 -5.16 26.44
N ARG A 191 5.75 -6.19 25.72
CA ARG A 191 6.65 -7.14 25.07
C ARG A 191 7.48 -6.47 23.96
N THR A 192 6.91 -5.50 23.27
CA THR A 192 7.59 -4.76 22.18
C THR A 192 8.63 -3.79 22.76
N LYS A 193 8.38 -3.19 23.93
CA LYS A 193 9.34 -2.33 24.63
C LYS A 193 10.62 -3.08 25.07
N LYS A 194 10.52 -4.37 25.35
CA LYS A 194 11.66 -5.21 25.77
C LYS A 194 12.53 -5.69 24.59
N LYS A 195 12.11 -5.48 23.33
CA LYS A 195 12.92 -5.87 22.16
C LYS A 195 13.93 -4.78 21.82
N PRO A 196 15.21 -5.13 21.53
CA PRO A 196 16.18 -4.16 21.07
C PRO A 196 15.75 -3.57 19.72
N SER A 197 15.94 -2.27 19.55
CA SER A 197 15.64 -1.57 18.30
C SER A 197 16.60 -2.03 17.20
N VAL A 198 16.12 -2.79 16.25
CA VAL A 198 16.83 -3.03 14.99
C VAL A 198 16.28 -2.00 14.02
N ASN A 199 17.07 -0.96 13.73
CA ASN A 199 16.72 0.08 12.76
C ASN A 199 16.70 -0.49 11.35
N PHE A 200 15.56 -1.04 10.93
CA PHE A 200 15.25 -1.34 9.55
C PHE A 200 13.93 -0.66 9.20
N SER A 201 14.04 0.54 8.68
CA SER A 201 12.88 1.34 8.25
C SER A 201 12.78 1.31 6.74
N LEU A 202 11.87 0.50 6.20
CA LEU A 202 11.34 0.67 4.85
C LEU A 202 10.22 1.72 4.92
N ARG A 203 10.45 2.91 4.39
CA ARG A 203 9.35 3.81 4.03
C ARG A 203 8.71 3.25 2.77
N VAL A 204 7.55 2.66 2.91
CA VAL A 204 6.81 2.03 1.82
C VAL A 204 5.54 2.84 1.60
N SER A 205 5.41 3.46 0.43
CA SER A 205 4.10 3.80 -0.12
C SER A 205 3.56 2.52 -0.76
N THR A 206 2.48 1.98 -0.25
CA THR A 206 2.01 0.64 -0.59
C THR A 206 0.79 0.70 -1.47
N ALA A 207 0.84 0.04 -2.62
CA ALA A 207 -0.34 -0.32 -3.40
C ALA A 207 -0.70 -1.78 -3.09
N THR A 208 -1.91 -2.04 -2.59
CA THR A 208 -2.36 -3.39 -2.22
C THR A 208 -3.58 -3.83 -3.04
N LEU A 209 -3.48 -4.98 -3.71
CA LEU A 209 -4.61 -5.67 -4.35
C LEU A 209 -5.23 -6.66 -3.36
N ARG A 210 -6.52 -6.56 -3.08
CA ARG A 210 -7.26 -7.60 -2.36
C ARG A 210 -7.89 -8.61 -3.33
N PRO A 211 -7.86 -9.94 -3.03
CA PRO A 211 -8.26 -10.99 -3.97
C PRO A 211 -9.74 -11.03 -4.35
N GLN A 212 -10.64 -10.41 -3.61
CA GLN A 212 -12.09 -10.46 -3.85
C GLN A 212 -12.72 -9.13 -4.23
N GLU A 213 -12.01 -8.03 -4.04
CA GLU A 213 -12.44 -6.72 -4.52
C GLU A 213 -11.28 -6.16 -5.32
N THR A 214 -11.52 -5.90 -6.59
CA THR A 214 -10.57 -5.29 -7.53
C THR A 214 -10.28 -3.83 -7.12
N SER A 215 -9.96 -3.62 -5.87
CA SER A 215 -9.64 -2.30 -5.33
C SER A 215 -8.17 -2.24 -4.94
N LEU A 216 -7.51 -1.24 -5.44
CA LEU A 216 -6.11 -0.92 -5.19
C LEU A 216 -6.05 0.24 -4.20
N TYR A 217 -5.27 0.07 -3.14
CA TYR A 217 -4.90 1.17 -2.25
C TYR A 217 -3.44 1.52 -2.51
N LEU A 218 -3.18 2.75 -2.92
CA LEU A 218 -1.86 3.37 -2.99
C LEU A 218 -1.50 4.06 -1.68
#